data_f64d051658605bc723a1c82b87fdf92b
#
_entry.id   f64d051658605bc723a1c82b87fdf92b
#
_cell.length_a   1.000
_cell.length_b   1.000
_cell.length_c   1.000
_cell.angle_alpha   90.00
_cell.angle_beta   90.00
_cell.angle_gamma   90.00
#
_symmetry.space_group_name_H-M   'P 1'
#
loop_
_entity.id
_entity.type
_entity.pdbx_description
1 polymer ?
#
loop_
_entity_poly.entity_id
_entity_poly.type
_entity_poly.pdbx_seq_one_letter_code
_entity_poly.pdbx_strand_id
1 'polypeptide(L)'
;EVTCSGLHGANRLASNSLLESLVYGAHAGAGASQLADQMLQHYEVLPIHNAQVEANHESLDVADITNSLKSLMWHSAGVLRNATDLEDARVTIKQWENYVLAAQMPDKTGWELQNMLTVARTMVQSALTRTESRGVHLRVDFPETDNTHWNQHIQTARNI
;
A
#
# COMPACT_ATOMS: atom_id res chain seq x y z
N GLU A 1 1.28 13.48 -3.26
CA GLU A 1 0.05 12.64 -3.25
C GLU A 1 0.32 11.20 -2.77
N VAL A 2 1.48 10.66 -3.05
CA VAL A 2 1.84 9.28 -2.62
C VAL A 2 2.29 9.18 -1.16
N THR A 3 2.50 10.31 -0.49
CA THR A 3 2.95 10.33 0.90
C THR A 3 1.78 10.09 1.85
N CYS A 4 1.97 9.23 2.84
CA CYS A 4 1.01 9.05 3.92
C CYS A 4 1.30 10.08 5.04
N SER A 5 0.58 11.21 5.02
CA SER A 5 0.69 12.26 6.04
C SER A 5 -0.10 11.96 7.31
N GLY A 6 -1.03 11.00 7.26
CA GLY A 6 -1.98 10.71 8.33
C GLY A 6 -3.18 11.68 8.40
N LEU A 7 -3.20 12.74 7.58
CA LEU A 7 -4.22 13.79 7.62
C LEU A 7 -5.64 13.25 7.34
N HIS A 8 -5.76 12.31 6.40
CA HIS A 8 -7.07 11.86 5.92
C HIS A 8 -7.72 10.78 6.79
N GLY A 9 -7.00 10.18 7.71
CA GLY A 9 -7.51 9.11 8.55
C GLY A 9 -8.09 7.95 7.72
N ALA A 10 -9.27 7.47 8.10
CA ALA A 10 -9.97 6.38 7.40
C ALA A 10 -10.81 6.87 6.20
N ASN A 11 -10.93 8.16 5.96
CA ASN A 11 -11.77 8.72 4.91
C ASN A 11 -11.22 10.04 4.36
N ARG A 12 -10.71 10.01 3.14
CA ARG A 12 -10.30 11.23 2.44
C ARG A 12 -11.51 11.97 1.86
N LEU A 13 -11.72 13.21 2.27
CA LEU A 13 -12.70 14.09 1.63
C LEU A 13 -12.25 14.49 0.23
N ALA A 14 -13.18 14.59 -0.70
CA ALA A 14 -12.93 15.07 -2.06
C ALA A 14 -12.25 16.46 -2.01
N SER A 15 -11.35 16.71 -2.95
CA SER A 15 -10.54 17.92 -3.09
C SER A 15 -9.47 18.18 -2.03
N ASN A 16 -9.51 17.52 -0.86
CA ASN A 16 -8.49 17.72 0.19
C ASN A 16 -7.08 17.30 -0.24
N SER A 17 -6.95 16.38 -1.21
CA SER A 17 -5.63 15.98 -1.73
C SER A 17 -4.89 17.12 -2.42
N LEU A 18 -5.60 18.00 -3.13
CA LEU A 18 -4.99 19.16 -3.79
C LEU A 18 -4.50 20.19 -2.76
N LEU A 19 -5.29 20.44 -1.72
CA LEU A 19 -4.91 21.33 -0.62
C LEU A 19 -3.74 20.77 0.16
N GLU A 20 -3.76 19.48 0.46
CA GLU A 20 -2.65 18.77 1.10
C GLU A 20 -1.36 18.89 0.28
N SER A 21 -1.42 18.60 -1.02
CA SER A 21 -0.26 18.69 -1.91
C SER A 21 0.33 20.09 -1.96
N LEU A 22 -0.51 21.13 -1.96
CA LEU A 22 -0.06 22.54 -1.93
C LEU A 22 0.66 22.87 -0.62
N VAL A 23 0.03 22.57 0.51
CA VAL A 23 0.56 22.95 1.85
C VAL A 23 1.80 22.11 2.17
N TYR A 24 1.71 20.80 2.07
CA TYR A 24 2.84 19.93 2.41
C TYR A 24 3.95 19.99 1.36
N GLY A 25 3.63 20.27 0.10
CA GLY A 25 4.63 20.52 -0.94
C GLY A 25 5.48 21.76 -0.61
N ALA A 26 4.86 22.83 -0.15
CA ALA A 26 5.58 24.03 0.30
C ALA A 26 6.46 23.73 1.54
N HIS A 27 5.93 23.01 2.53
CA HIS A 27 6.69 22.61 3.71
C HIS A 27 7.86 21.68 3.38
N ALA A 28 7.63 20.71 2.51
CA ALA A 28 8.66 19.79 2.06
C ALA A 28 9.78 20.52 1.30
N GLY A 29 9.42 21.46 0.42
CA GLY A 29 10.39 22.29 -0.28
C GLY A 29 11.24 23.15 0.64
N ALA A 30 10.62 23.79 1.61
CA ALA A 30 11.33 24.59 2.63
C ALA A 30 12.25 23.70 3.48
N GLY A 31 11.78 22.55 3.93
CA GLY A 31 12.58 21.61 4.72
C GLY A 31 13.74 21.02 3.93
N ALA A 32 13.52 20.68 2.67
CA ALA A 32 14.58 20.20 1.78
C ALA A 32 15.65 21.25 1.54
N SER A 33 15.28 22.53 1.34
CA SER A 33 16.21 23.62 1.20
C SER A 33 17.09 23.81 2.45
N GLN A 34 16.46 23.81 3.64
CA GLN A 34 17.19 23.92 4.90
C GLN A 34 18.16 22.75 5.11
N LEU A 35 17.72 21.54 4.77
CA LEU A 35 18.58 20.35 4.87
C LEU A 35 19.76 20.43 3.90
N ALA A 36 19.51 20.84 2.65
CA ALA A 36 20.57 21.00 1.63
C ALA A 36 21.63 22.00 2.05
N ASP A 37 21.24 23.11 2.71
CA ASP A 37 22.18 24.11 3.25
C ASP A 37 23.08 23.55 4.38
N GLN A 38 22.61 22.51 5.07
CA GLN A 38 23.31 21.87 6.19
C GLN A 38 24.15 20.65 5.74
N MET A 39 23.84 20.09 4.56
CA MET A 39 24.58 18.92 4.05
C MET A 39 25.99 19.29 3.60
N LEU A 40 26.95 18.46 3.98
CA LEU A 40 28.32 18.55 3.49
C LEU A 40 28.35 18.41 1.97
N GLN A 41 29.27 19.12 1.31
CA GLN A 41 29.39 19.18 -0.16
C GLN A 41 29.67 17.82 -0.85
N HIS A 42 29.93 16.78 -0.11
CA HIS A 42 30.13 15.42 -0.62
C HIS A 42 29.02 14.50 -0.11
N TYR A 43 28.01 14.31 -0.93
CA TYR A 43 26.99 13.28 -0.73
C TYR A 43 27.31 12.08 -1.62
N GLU A 44 27.68 10.97 -1.00
CA GLU A 44 27.79 9.69 -1.71
C GLU A 44 26.42 9.03 -1.81
N VAL A 45 25.98 8.81 -3.03
CA VAL A 45 24.76 8.02 -3.28
C VAL A 45 25.06 6.57 -2.92
N LEU A 46 24.27 6.01 -2.02
CA LEU A 46 24.39 4.59 -1.67
C LEU A 46 24.10 3.73 -2.91
N PRO A 47 24.95 2.73 -3.20
CA PRO A 47 24.71 1.85 -4.34
C PRO A 47 23.42 1.06 -4.16
N ILE A 48 22.62 1.00 -5.21
CA ILE A 48 21.43 0.15 -5.23
C ILE A 48 21.91 -1.27 -5.56
N HIS A 49 21.84 -2.16 -4.59
CA HIS A 49 22.07 -3.58 -4.78
C HIS A 49 20.76 -4.26 -5.19
N ASN A 50 20.67 -4.67 -6.42
CA ASN A 50 19.60 -5.53 -6.90
C ASN A 50 20.09 -6.98 -6.81
N ALA A 51 19.53 -7.76 -5.88
CA ALA A 51 19.82 -9.18 -5.82
C ALA A 51 19.34 -9.82 -7.15
N GLN A 52 20.26 -10.40 -7.90
CA GLN A 52 19.89 -11.15 -9.12
C GLN A 52 19.14 -12.41 -8.65
N VAL A 53 17.84 -12.39 -8.87
CA VAL A 53 17.02 -13.61 -8.75
C VAL A 53 17.22 -14.41 -10.04
N GLU A 54 17.54 -15.69 -9.92
CA GLU A 54 17.59 -16.57 -11.10
C GLU A 54 16.24 -16.47 -11.82
N ALA A 55 16.31 -16.21 -13.13
CA ALA A 55 15.12 -16.04 -13.95
C ALA A 55 14.35 -17.37 -13.97
N ASN A 56 13.21 -17.39 -13.33
CA ASN A 56 12.27 -18.48 -13.51
C ASN A 56 11.65 -18.31 -14.90
N HIS A 57 11.87 -19.28 -15.79
CA HIS A 57 11.50 -19.20 -17.21
C HIS A 57 10.00 -19.42 -17.49
N GLU A 58 9.18 -19.58 -16.47
CA GLU A 58 7.73 -19.62 -16.67
C GLU A 58 7.22 -18.21 -16.95
N SER A 59 6.64 -18.01 -18.13
CA SER A 59 6.02 -16.75 -18.51
C SER A 59 4.73 -16.56 -17.71
N LEU A 60 4.75 -15.62 -16.76
CA LEU A 60 3.55 -15.22 -16.04
C LEU A 60 2.65 -14.37 -16.94
N ASP A 61 1.36 -14.68 -16.97
CA ASP A 61 0.37 -13.78 -17.57
C ASP A 61 0.08 -12.62 -16.61
N VAL A 62 0.89 -11.57 -16.74
CA VAL A 62 0.82 -10.35 -15.91
C VAL A 62 -0.54 -9.68 -16.05
N ALA A 63 -1.15 -9.70 -17.24
CA ALA A 63 -2.43 -9.05 -17.47
C ALA A 63 -3.57 -9.79 -16.76
N ASP A 64 -3.59 -11.11 -16.82
CA ASP A 64 -4.59 -11.93 -16.15
C ASP A 64 -4.51 -11.77 -14.62
N ILE A 65 -3.31 -11.88 -14.04
CA ILE A 65 -3.12 -11.71 -12.60
C ILE A 65 -3.51 -10.29 -12.17
N THR A 66 -3.16 -9.27 -12.94
CA THR A 66 -3.54 -7.88 -12.66
C THR A 66 -5.06 -7.70 -12.62
N ASN A 67 -5.78 -8.26 -13.59
CA ASN A 67 -7.23 -8.18 -13.65
C ASN A 67 -7.89 -8.96 -12.52
N SER A 68 -7.37 -10.15 -12.22
CA SER A 68 -7.82 -10.98 -11.10
C SER A 68 -7.61 -10.29 -9.77
N LEU A 69 -6.46 -9.63 -9.55
CA LEU A 69 -6.19 -8.85 -8.34
C LEU A 69 -7.15 -7.67 -8.19
N LYS A 70 -7.40 -6.93 -9.27
CA LYS A 70 -8.39 -5.83 -9.24
C LYS A 70 -9.78 -6.32 -8.88
N SER A 71 -10.21 -7.42 -9.47
CA SER A 71 -11.51 -8.04 -9.17
C SER A 71 -11.59 -8.51 -7.72
N LEU A 72 -10.57 -9.20 -7.23
CA LEU A 72 -10.49 -9.66 -5.85
C LEU A 72 -10.60 -8.49 -4.87
N MET A 73 -9.81 -7.44 -5.07
CA MET A 73 -9.81 -6.26 -4.20
C MET A 73 -11.14 -5.52 -4.23
N TRP A 74 -11.81 -5.47 -5.38
CA TRP A 74 -13.12 -4.86 -5.51
C TRP A 74 -14.17 -5.62 -4.68
N HIS A 75 -14.18 -6.95 -4.75
CA HIS A 75 -15.16 -7.77 -4.06
C HIS A 75 -14.91 -7.88 -2.56
N SER A 76 -13.67 -8.14 -2.17
CA SER A 76 -13.33 -8.48 -0.79
C SER A 76 -12.92 -7.29 0.07
N ALA A 77 -12.29 -6.27 -0.52
CA ALA A 77 -11.77 -5.10 0.18
C ALA A 77 -12.42 -3.78 -0.29
N GLY A 78 -13.52 -3.85 -1.04
CA GLY A 78 -14.26 -2.71 -1.57
C GLY A 78 -15.05 -1.96 -0.49
N VAL A 79 -16.34 -1.72 -0.75
CA VAL A 79 -17.19 -0.90 0.13
C VAL A 79 -17.59 -1.64 1.39
N LEU A 80 -18.16 -2.85 1.25
CA LEU A 80 -18.56 -3.71 2.36
C LEU A 80 -17.49 -4.76 2.60
N ARG A 81 -17.08 -4.92 3.84
CA ARG A 81 -15.99 -5.82 4.24
C ARG A 81 -16.44 -6.74 5.36
N ASN A 82 -15.93 -7.95 5.37
CA ASN A 82 -16.09 -8.89 6.48
C ASN A 82 -14.82 -9.75 6.63
N ALA A 83 -14.68 -10.42 7.78
CA ALA A 83 -13.50 -11.21 8.08
C ALA A 83 -13.27 -12.34 7.06
N THR A 84 -14.33 -13.03 6.63
CA THR A 84 -14.21 -14.16 5.71
C THR A 84 -13.66 -13.75 4.36
N ASP A 85 -14.28 -12.76 3.71
CA ASP A 85 -13.85 -12.31 2.39
C ASP A 85 -12.45 -11.68 2.43
N LEU A 86 -12.12 -10.95 3.50
CA LEU A 86 -10.78 -10.37 3.68
C LEU A 86 -9.73 -11.46 3.91
N GLU A 87 -10.03 -12.52 4.65
CA GLU A 87 -9.11 -13.63 4.89
C GLU A 87 -8.87 -14.44 3.61
N ASP A 88 -9.92 -14.72 2.83
CA ASP A 88 -9.80 -15.37 1.53
C ASP A 88 -8.95 -14.54 0.56
N ALA A 89 -9.14 -13.22 0.56
CA ALA A 89 -8.29 -12.31 -0.21
C ALA A 89 -6.83 -12.35 0.26
N ARG A 90 -6.59 -12.37 1.57
CA ARG A 90 -5.25 -12.46 2.16
C ARG A 90 -4.52 -13.73 1.69
N VAL A 91 -5.21 -14.86 1.72
CA VAL A 91 -4.67 -16.16 1.29
C VAL A 91 -4.34 -16.12 -0.21
N THR A 92 -5.27 -15.64 -1.03
CA THR A 92 -5.11 -15.56 -2.49
C THR A 92 -3.96 -14.63 -2.88
N ILE A 93 -3.88 -13.44 -2.29
CA ILE A 93 -2.77 -12.49 -2.52
C ILE A 93 -1.45 -13.14 -2.14
N LYS A 94 -1.40 -13.84 -0.99
CA LYS A 94 -0.18 -14.51 -0.55
C LYS A 94 0.27 -15.60 -1.54
N GLN A 95 -0.65 -16.33 -2.13
CA GLN A 95 -0.34 -17.31 -3.18
C GLN A 95 0.29 -16.61 -4.41
N TRP A 96 -0.31 -15.50 -4.89
CA TRP A 96 0.25 -14.76 -6.01
C TRP A 96 1.61 -14.14 -5.68
N GLU A 97 1.80 -13.60 -4.48
CA GLU A 97 3.11 -13.09 -4.05
C GLU A 97 4.22 -14.12 -4.16
N ASN A 98 3.96 -15.38 -3.83
CA ASN A 98 4.99 -16.41 -3.78
C ASN A 98 5.68 -16.63 -5.13
N TYR A 99 4.98 -16.43 -6.25
CA TYR A 99 5.57 -16.59 -7.58
C TYR A 99 5.79 -15.26 -8.30
N VAL A 100 4.96 -14.24 -8.09
CA VAL A 100 5.13 -12.95 -8.76
C VAL A 100 6.30 -12.16 -8.18
N LEU A 101 6.47 -12.13 -6.86
CA LEU A 101 7.58 -11.39 -6.22
C LEU A 101 8.93 -12.10 -6.40
N ALA A 102 8.92 -13.42 -6.62
CA ALA A 102 10.12 -14.19 -6.92
C ALA A 102 10.52 -14.12 -8.40
N ALA A 103 9.62 -13.69 -9.29
CA ALA A 103 9.90 -13.61 -10.72
C ALA A 103 10.69 -12.35 -11.07
N GLN A 104 11.63 -12.50 -12.00
CA GLN A 104 12.29 -11.35 -12.63
C GLN A 104 11.36 -10.77 -13.69
N MET A 105 10.85 -9.57 -13.44
CA MET A 105 9.96 -8.89 -14.37
C MET A 105 10.77 -8.10 -15.41
N PRO A 106 10.52 -8.33 -16.72
CA PRO A 106 11.30 -7.69 -17.77
C PRO A 106 10.87 -6.24 -18.06
N ASP A 107 9.69 -5.83 -17.62
CA ASP A 107 9.08 -4.58 -18.01
C ASP A 107 8.32 -3.89 -16.88
N LYS A 108 7.82 -2.69 -17.18
CA LYS A 108 7.08 -1.85 -16.25
C LYS A 108 5.79 -2.51 -15.74
N THR A 109 5.09 -3.26 -16.59
CA THR A 109 3.80 -3.86 -16.21
C THR A 109 3.98 -4.93 -15.15
N GLY A 110 5.05 -5.70 -15.23
CA GLY A 110 5.43 -6.66 -14.20
C GLY A 110 5.80 -6.00 -12.87
N TRP A 111 6.55 -4.90 -12.90
CA TRP A 111 6.88 -4.14 -11.67
C TRP A 111 5.65 -3.49 -11.05
N GLU A 112 4.73 -2.98 -11.88
CA GLU A 112 3.44 -2.46 -11.39
C GLU A 112 2.62 -3.55 -10.70
N LEU A 113 2.58 -4.76 -11.24
CA LEU A 113 1.90 -5.89 -10.59
C LEU A 113 2.53 -6.23 -9.23
N GLN A 114 3.86 -6.29 -9.13
CA GLN A 114 4.56 -6.52 -7.86
C GLN A 114 4.21 -5.46 -6.81
N ASN A 115 4.19 -4.19 -7.23
CA ASN A 115 3.79 -3.08 -6.36
C ASN A 115 2.31 -3.19 -5.95
N MET A 116 1.42 -3.52 -6.89
CA MET A 116 -0.01 -3.70 -6.61
C MET A 116 -0.26 -4.81 -5.59
N LEU A 117 0.43 -5.94 -5.70
CA LEU A 117 0.34 -7.04 -4.72
C LEU A 117 0.79 -6.59 -3.33
N THR A 118 1.91 -5.88 -3.24
CA THR A 118 2.42 -5.35 -1.98
C THR A 118 1.42 -4.40 -1.32
N VAL A 119 0.81 -3.50 -2.09
CA VAL A 119 -0.22 -2.57 -1.60
C VAL A 119 -1.48 -3.32 -1.19
N ALA A 120 -1.97 -4.24 -2.04
CA ALA A 120 -3.16 -5.04 -1.76
C ALA A 120 -3.02 -5.85 -0.46
N ARG A 121 -1.88 -6.51 -0.26
CA ARG A 121 -1.58 -7.22 0.99
C ARG A 121 -1.66 -6.29 2.20
N THR A 122 -1.04 -5.12 2.10
CA THR A 122 -1.03 -4.14 3.20
C THR A 122 -2.44 -3.62 3.52
N MET A 123 -3.24 -3.35 2.48
CA MET A 123 -4.64 -2.93 2.64
C MET A 123 -5.49 -4.00 3.30
N VAL A 124 -5.43 -5.25 2.82
CA VAL A 124 -6.21 -6.36 3.35
C VAL A 124 -5.81 -6.67 4.79
N GLN A 125 -4.49 -6.69 5.08
CA GLN A 125 -3.99 -6.92 6.44
C GLN A 125 -4.47 -5.84 7.41
N SER A 126 -4.42 -4.56 7.00
CA SER A 126 -4.90 -3.45 7.82
C SER A 126 -6.42 -3.51 8.04
N ALA A 127 -7.17 -3.90 7.01
CA ALA A 127 -8.62 -4.06 7.09
C ALA A 127 -9.05 -5.24 7.99
N LEU A 128 -8.30 -6.34 7.99
CA LEU A 128 -8.48 -7.45 8.91
C LEU A 128 -8.19 -7.06 10.36
N THR A 129 -7.10 -6.33 10.56
CA THR A 129 -6.66 -5.92 11.89
C THR A 129 -7.66 -4.98 12.55
N ARG A 130 -8.25 -4.04 11.81
CA ARG A 130 -9.19 -3.06 12.35
C ARG A 130 -10.59 -3.65 12.49
N THR A 131 -11.00 -3.92 13.72
CA THR A 131 -12.27 -4.56 14.09
C THR A 131 -13.33 -3.52 14.51
N GLU A 132 -13.53 -2.51 13.68
CA GLU A 132 -14.55 -1.47 13.80
C GLU A 132 -15.00 -0.99 12.43
N SER A 133 -16.04 -0.16 12.37
CA SER A 133 -16.38 0.63 11.19
C SER A 133 -16.07 2.09 11.41
N ARG A 134 -15.33 2.72 10.45
CA ARG A 134 -14.92 4.13 10.52
C ARG A 134 -14.65 4.69 9.13
N GLY A 135 -15.32 5.78 8.78
CA GLY A 135 -15.17 6.42 7.46
C GLY A 135 -15.52 5.46 6.33
N VAL A 136 -14.61 5.25 5.38
CA VAL A 136 -14.79 4.30 4.27
C VAL A 136 -14.50 2.85 4.66
N HIS A 137 -13.96 2.60 5.84
CA HIS A 137 -13.75 1.26 6.37
C HIS A 137 -15.05 0.76 7.01
N LEU A 138 -15.86 0.04 6.25
CA LEU A 138 -17.15 -0.49 6.70
C LEU A 138 -17.08 -2.01 6.82
N ARG A 139 -17.07 -2.48 8.08
CA ARG A 139 -17.06 -3.89 8.47
C ARG A 139 -18.47 -4.32 8.86
N VAL A 140 -19.09 -5.19 8.05
CA VAL A 140 -20.45 -5.69 8.37
C VAL A 140 -20.49 -6.58 9.62
N ASP A 141 -19.36 -7.18 9.97
CA ASP A 141 -19.15 -7.98 11.18
C ASP A 141 -18.76 -7.13 12.41
N PHE A 142 -18.35 -5.87 12.22
CA PHE A 142 -18.05 -4.88 13.26
C PHE A 142 -18.63 -3.52 12.87
N PRO A 143 -19.96 -3.33 12.87
CA PRO A 143 -20.61 -2.14 12.30
C PRO A 143 -20.39 -0.87 13.11
N GLU A 144 -20.04 -0.98 14.37
CA GLU A 144 -19.90 0.16 15.29
C GLU A 144 -18.46 0.73 15.24
N THR A 145 -18.36 2.02 15.56
CA THR A 145 -17.08 2.70 15.75
C THR A 145 -16.59 2.48 17.18
N ASP A 146 -15.35 2.06 17.35
CA ASP A 146 -14.71 1.82 18.64
C ASP A 146 -13.59 2.83 18.93
N ASN A 147 -13.94 3.92 19.61
CA ASN A 147 -12.97 4.94 19.99
C ASN A 147 -12.03 4.52 21.13
N THR A 148 -12.34 3.45 21.83
CA THR A 148 -11.53 2.98 22.95
C THR A 148 -10.27 2.27 22.45
N HIS A 149 -10.42 1.42 21.45
CA HIS A 149 -9.33 0.60 20.94
C HIS A 149 -8.76 1.12 19.62
N TRP A 150 -9.58 1.80 18.79
CA TRP A 150 -9.24 2.14 17.41
C TRP A 150 -9.08 3.63 17.11
N ASN A 151 -9.07 4.51 18.11
CA ASN A 151 -8.71 5.92 17.92
C ASN A 151 -7.19 6.07 17.71
N GLN A 152 -6.65 5.31 16.77
CA GLN A 152 -5.22 5.25 16.44
C GLN A 152 -5.00 4.83 14.99
N HIS A 153 -3.81 5.14 14.47
CA HIS A 153 -3.36 4.65 13.17
C HIS A 153 -2.79 3.23 13.27
N ILE A 154 -3.02 2.42 12.23
CA ILE A 154 -2.31 1.16 12.05
C ILE A 154 -1.02 1.47 11.29
N GLN A 155 0.10 1.08 11.86
CA GLN A 155 1.40 1.21 11.22
C GLN A 155 1.89 -0.15 10.76
N THR A 156 2.32 -0.23 9.50
CA THR A 156 2.89 -1.46 8.92
C THR A 156 4.31 -1.16 8.48
N ALA A 157 5.26 -1.95 8.95
CA ALA A 157 6.65 -1.87 8.54
C ALA A 157 7.08 -3.19 7.89
N ARG A 158 7.97 -3.11 6.91
CA ARG A 158 8.65 -4.29 6.39
C ARG A 158 9.72 -4.70 7.41
N ASN A 159 9.66 -5.93 7.90
CA ASN A 159 10.77 -6.50 8.65
C ASN A 159 11.93 -6.70 7.66
N ILE A 160 13.01 -5.96 7.88
CA ILE A 160 14.26 -6.03 7.11
C ILE A 160 15.12 -7.13 7.70
#